data_8af02295825ea88979c675b49b8490a0
#
_entry.id   8af02295825ea88979c675b49b8490a0
#
_cell.length_a   1.000
_cell.length_b   1.000
_cell.length_c   1.000
_cell.angle_alpha   90.00
_cell.angle_beta   90.00
_cell.angle_gamma   90.00
#
_symmetry.space_group_name_H-M   'P 1'
#
loop_
_entity.id
_entity.type
_entity.pdbx_description
1 polymer ?
#
loop_
_entity_poly.entity_id
_entity_poly.type
_entity_poly.pdbx_seq_one_letter_code
_entity_poly.pdbx_strand_id
1 'polypeptide(L)'
;MKAMVHDAYGSPEVLKARELEQPSIGPDEVLVRVHAASVHIGDWVLMTGSPFVMRFATGLRKPRNAVPGTDVSGIVEAVGKDVTRHRPGDEVFGWCAGAFAEYASAPEDQFIAKPASLTFEQAAAVGVSATTALQLLRDNGKVQPGQKVLINGASGGVGTFAVQIAKAFGAEVTGVTSSRNVDMVRAIGADHVIDYTREDFTTGERRYDLILDNVGNHSMARTRLALKPSGTLISNGGGHADGKLGRTIRTMLASMFVRQQAAPTVKTQNRDDLVVLKELVEAGKITPVIDGSYPLHETRKAIERVASGRARGTIVIDVIGQPHPAVAAGGTASEAPIALPIPV
;
A
#
# COMPACT_ATOMS: atom_id res chain seq x y z
N MET A 1 2.24 15.87 -22.28
CA MET A 1 2.82 14.87 -21.38
C MET A 1 2.22 13.50 -21.66
N LYS A 2 3.01 12.44 -21.51
CA LYS A 2 2.51 11.08 -21.58
C LYS A 2 1.83 10.70 -20.26
N ALA A 3 0.69 10.00 -20.35
CA ALA A 3 -0.06 9.52 -19.20
C ALA A 3 -0.77 8.20 -19.52
N MET A 4 -1.02 7.40 -18.49
CA MET A 4 -1.94 6.27 -18.57
C MET A 4 -3.33 6.74 -18.18
N VAL A 5 -4.32 6.47 -19.02
CA VAL A 5 -5.70 6.96 -18.80
C VAL A 5 -6.71 5.84 -18.86
N HIS A 6 -7.83 6.03 -18.14
CA HIS A 6 -9.02 5.18 -18.24
C HIS A 6 -10.29 6.05 -18.30
N ASP A 7 -11.11 5.84 -19.30
CA ASP A 7 -12.36 6.59 -19.49
C ASP A 7 -13.58 5.85 -18.90
N ALA A 8 -13.38 4.61 -18.47
CA ALA A 8 -14.41 3.74 -17.90
C ALA A 8 -13.84 2.88 -16.79
N TYR A 9 -14.70 2.40 -15.90
CA TYR A 9 -14.37 1.34 -14.95
C TYR A 9 -14.24 0.01 -15.67
N GLY A 10 -13.27 -0.83 -15.26
CA GLY A 10 -13.09 -2.15 -15.84
C GLY A 10 -11.81 -2.86 -15.41
N SER A 11 -11.50 -3.94 -16.11
CA SER A 11 -10.23 -4.66 -15.98
C SER A 11 -9.04 -3.75 -16.39
N PRO A 12 -7.80 -4.14 -16.11
CA PRO A 12 -6.61 -3.35 -16.52
C PRO A 12 -6.54 -3.00 -18.02
N GLU A 13 -7.33 -3.67 -18.85
CA GLU A 13 -7.45 -3.40 -20.29
C GLU A 13 -8.04 -2.04 -20.63
N VAL A 14 -8.74 -1.39 -19.68
CA VAL A 14 -9.26 -0.04 -19.88
C VAL A 14 -8.16 1.02 -19.89
N LEU A 15 -6.95 0.70 -19.38
CA LEU A 15 -5.82 1.59 -19.38
C LEU A 15 -5.21 1.75 -20.78
N LYS A 16 -5.04 3.01 -21.19
CA LYS A 16 -4.46 3.39 -22.48
C LYS A 16 -3.41 4.48 -22.30
N ALA A 17 -2.29 4.36 -22.97
CA ALA A 17 -1.32 5.44 -23.02
C ALA A 17 -1.87 6.57 -23.92
N ARG A 18 -1.82 7.81 -23.45
CA ARG A 18 -2.22 9.02 -24.19
C ARG A 18 -1.27 10.16 -23.94
N GLU A 19 -1.24 11.09 -24.86
CA GLU A 19 -0.65 12.42 -24.68
C GLU A 19 -1.74 13.36 -24.19
N LEU A 20 -1.46 14.08 -23.10
CA LEU A 20 -2.32 15.08 -22.49
C LEU A 20 -1.58 16.40 -22.36
N GLU A 21 -2.31 17.48 -22.15
CA GLU A 21 -1.72 18.74 -21.69
C GLU A 21 -1.17 18.58 -20.27
N GLN A 22 -0.15 19.37 -19.95
CA GLN A 22 0.41 19.41 -18.59
C GLN A 22 -0.63 19.99 -17.63
N PRO A 23 -0.73 19.49 -16.37
CA PRO A 23 -1.65 20.08 -15.40
C PRO A 23 -1.35 21.56 -15.17
N SER A 24 -2.40 22.37 -15.18
CA SER A 24 -2.33 23.73 -14.66
C SER A 24 -2.38 23.67 -13.14
N ILE A 25 -1.58 24.49 -12.45
CA ILE A 25 -1.52 24.52 -10.99
C ILE A 25 -2.33 25.67 -10.39
N GLY A 26 -2.98 25.40 -9.25
CA GLY A 26 -3.60 26.40 -8.41
C GLY A 26 -2.57 27.22 -7.62
N PRO A 27 -3.06 28.25 -6.88
CA PRO A 27 -2.16 29.13 -6.12
C PRO A 27 -1.33 28.41 -5.04
N ASP A 28 -1.86 27.35 -4.45
CA ASP A 28 -1.29 26.56 -3.35
C ASP A 28 -0.76 25.18 -3.82
N GLU A 29 -0.73 24.93 -5.12
CA GLU A 29 -0.32 23.65 -5.70
C GLU A 29 1.14 23.65 -6.18
N VAL A 30 1.69 22.46 -6.17
CA VAL A 30 3.02 22.14 -6.68
C VAL A 30 2.88 21.23 -7.90
N LEU A 31 3.53 21.59 -9.01
CA LEU A 31 3.70 20.71 -10.16
C LEU A 31 4.96 19.89 -9.99
N VAL A 32 4.84 18.59 -10.03
CA VAL A 32 5.95 17.65 -9.91
C VAL A 32 6.18 16.97 -11.25
N ARG A 33 7.40 17.01 -11.76
CA ARG A 33 7.88 16.12 -12.80
C ARG A 33 8.12 14.75 -12.18
N VAL A 34 7.27 13.80 -12.51
CA VAL A 34 7.25 12.47 -11.90
C VAL A 34 8.44 11.65 -12.36
N HIS A 35 9.21 11.16 -11.42
CA HIS A 35 10.28 10.19 -11.65
C HIS A 35 9.78 8.77 -11.44
N ALA A 36 9.08 8.53 -10.34
CA ALA A 36 8.49 7.25 -10.04
C ALA A 36 7.12 7.39 -9.36
N ALA A 37 6.27 6.40 -9.58
CA ALA A 37 5.00 6.23 -8.89
C ALA A 37 4.91 4.82 -8.32
N SER A 38 4.07 4.58 -7.30
CA SER A 38 3.83 3.22 -6.84
C SER A 38 2.41 2.74 -7.14
N VAL A 39 2.27 1.42 -7.26
CA VAL A 39 0.99 0.76 -7.49
C VAL A 39 0.59 -0.01 -6.26
N HIS A 40 -0.62 0.25 -5.76
CA HIS A 40 -1.19 -0.46 -4.63
C HIS A 40 -2.59 -1.02 -4.96
N ILE A 41 -3.11 -1.88 -4.10
CA ILE A 41 -4.42 -2.53 -4.34
C ILE A 41 -5.57 -1.51 -4.48
N GLY A 42 -5.43 -0.33 -3.88
CA GLY A 42 -6.38 0.77 -4.03
C GLY A 42 -6.52 1.25 -5.48
N ASP A 43 -5.43 1.30 -6.23
CA ASP A 43 -5.47 1.70 -7.65
C ASP A 43 -6.30 0.72 -8.46
N TRP A 44 -6.15 -0.60 -8.20
CA TRP A 44 -6.98 -1.63 -8.82
C TRP A 44 -8.47 -1.48 -8.43
N VAL A 45 -8.77 -1.23 -7.14
CA VAL A 45 -10.14 -1.00 -6.65
C VAL A 45 -10.76 0.23 -7.31
N LEU A 46 -10.02 1.34 -7.37
CA LEU A 46 -10.49 2.59 -7.99
C LEU A 46 -10.71 2.42 -9.49
N MET A 47 -9.80 1.74 -10.18
CA MET A 47 -9.88 1.49 -11.62
C MET A 47 -11.06 0.56 -11.98
N THR A 48 -11.30 -0.49 -11.19
CA THR A 48 -12.42 -1.40 -11.43
C THR A 48 -13.76 -0.83 -10.96
N GLY A 49 -13.72 0.15 -10.04
CA GLY A 49 -14.93 0.68 -9.38
C GLY A 49 -15.68 -0.39 -8.58
N SER A 50 -14.97 -1.37 -8.04
CA SER A 50 -15.51 -2.48 -7.24
C SER A 50 -14.99 -2.41 -5.80
N PRO A 51 -15.86 -2.57 -4.79
CA PRO A 51 -17.32 -2.74 -4.89
C PRO A 51 -18.04 -1.47 -5.39
N PHE A 52 -19.20 -1.62 -5.97
CA PHE A 52 -19.96 -0.53 -6.62
C PHE A 52 -20.15 0.72 -5.74
N VAL A 53 -20.20 0.56 -4.42
CA VAL A 53 -20.30 1.68 -3.47
C VAL A 53 -19.13 2.67 -3.61
N MET A 54 -17.97 2.25 -4.06
CA MET A 54 -16.81 3.12 -4.30
C MET A 54 -17.08 4.16 -5.38
N ARG A 55 -17.95 3.87 -6.35
CA ARG A 55 -18.30 4.79 -7.43
C ARG A 55 -19.03 6.04 -6.96
N PHE A 56 -19.66 6.03 -5.79
CA PHE A 56 -20.24 7.25 -5.22
C PHE A 56 -19.15 8.29 -4.91
N ALA A 57 -17.97 7.85 -4.49
CA ALA A 57 -16.83 8.74 -4.23
C ALA A 57 -16.02 9.04 -5.50
N THR A 58 -15.86 8.06 -6.39
CA THR A 58 -14.93 8.15 -7.53
C THR A 58 -15.59 8.53 -8.86
N GLY A 59 -16.94 8.54 -8.91
CA GLY A 59 -17.74 8.84 -10.10
C GLY A 59 -18.70 7.71 -10.46
N LEU A 60 -20.00 7.98 -10.52
CA LEU A 60 -21.04 6.94 -10.65
C LEU A 60 -20.96 6.17 -11.97
N ARG A 61 -20.74 6.86 -13.08
CA ARG A 61 -20.75 6.28 -14.44
C ARG A 61 -19.37 6.06 -15.01
N LYS A 62 -18.45 6.95 -14.70
CA LYS A 62 -17.05 6.91 -15.12
C LYS A 62 -16.15 7.50 -14.03
N PRO A 63 -14.88 7.16 -13.99
CA PRO A 63 -13.93 7.80 -13.07
C PRO A 63 -13.92 9.32 -13.22
N ARG A 64 -13.83 10.05 -12.10
CA ARG A 64 -13.67 11.52 -12.11
C ARG A 64 -12.30 11.90 -12.62
N ASN A 65 -11.26 11.18 -12.17
CA ASN A 65 -9.91 11.35 -12.63
C ASN A 65 -9.63 10.31 -13.72
N ALA A 66 -9.32 10.79 -14.92
CA ALA A 66 -8.98 9.91 -16.04
C ALA A 66 -7.59 9.28 -15.87
N VAL A 67 -6.65 9.96 -15.20
CA VAL A 67 -5.30 9.45 -14.92
C VAL A 67 -5.31 8.83 -13.52
N PRO A 68 -5.05 7.51 -13.38
CA PRO A 68 -4.96 6.87 -12.06
C PRO A 68 -3.59 7.08 -11.42
N GLY A 69 -3.42 6.48 -10.21
CA GLY A 69 -2.20 6.57 -9.40
C GLY A 69 -2.29 7.64 -8.33
N THR A 70 -1.69 7.31 -7.19
CA THR A 70 -1.73 8.18 -6.00
C THR A 70 -0.34 8.51 -5.48
N ASP A 71 0.51 7.50 -5.35
CA ASP A 71 1.85 7.66 -4.76
C ASP A 71 2.84 8.14 -5.81
N VAL A 72 3.63 9.14 -5.46
CA VAL A 72 4.55 9.79 -6.40
C VAL A 72 5.85 10.21 -5.73
N SER A 73 6.92 10.18 -6.47
CA SER A 73 8.15 10.91 -6.18
C SER A 73 8.72 11.53 -7.46
N GLY A 74 9.36 12.68 -7.32
CA GLY A 74 9.88 13.42 -8.46
C GLY A 74 10.53 14.74 -8.06
N ILE A 75 10.68 15.61 -9.04
CA ILE A 75 11.29 16.93 -8.88
C ILE A 75 10.21 17.99 -9.10
N VAL A 76 10.16 18.96 -8.21
CA VAL A 76 9.30 20.14 -8.35
C VAL A 76 9.67 20.89 -9.61
N GLU A 77 8.74 21.03 -10.53
CA GLU A 77 8.88 21.74 -11.79
C GLU A 77 8.45 23.20 -11.65
N ALA A 78 7.30 23.42 -11.01
CA ALA A 78 6.73 24.74 -10.77
C ALA A 78 5.91 24.76 -9.48
N VAL A 79 5.69 25.95 -8.94
CA VAL A 79 4.90 26.16 -7.72
C VAL A 79 3.92 27.31 -7.92
N GLY A 80 2.76 27.21 -7.30
CA GLY A 80 1.78 28.29 -7.21
C GLY A 80 2.27 29.45 -6.35
N LYS A 81 1.66 30.61 -6.51
CA LYS A 81 2.10 31.87 -5.88
C LYS A 81 2.04 31.87 -4.35
N ASP A 82 1.20 31.01 -3.75
CA ASP A 82 0.98 30.92 -2.31
C ASP A 82 1.77 29.75 -1.67
N VAL A 83 2.51 28.98 -2.47
CA VAL A 83 3.39 27.87 -2.01
C VAL A 83 4.60 28.46 -1.29
N THR A 84 4.89 27.94 -0.11
CA THR A 84 5.97 28.42 0.77
C THR A 84 6.99 27.36 1.15
N ARG A 85 6.64 26.07 1.05
CA ARG A 85 7.46 24.94 1.53
C ARG A 85 8.33 24.30 0.46
N HIS A 86 8.02 24.54 -0.79
CA HIS A 86 8.70 23.93 -1.93
C HIS A 86 9.10 24.99 -2.97
N ARG A 87 10.13 24.66 -3.75
CA ARG A 87 10.61 25.49 -4.86
C ARG A 87 11.02 24.59 -6.02
N PRO A 88 11.05 25.11 -7.26
CA PRO A 88 11.54 24.37 -8.42
C PRO A 88 12.92 23.78 -8.16
N GLY A 89 13.11 22.50 -8.50
CA GLY A 89 14.32 21.73 -8.29
C GLY A 89 14.33 20.88 -7.02
N ASP A 90 13.41 21.07 -6.08
CA ASP A 90 13.34 20.23 -4.87
C ASP A 90 12.92 18.80 -5.23
N GLU A 91 13.63 17.80 -4.66
CA GLU A 91 13.24 16.41 -4.73
C GLU A 91 12.17 16.12 -3.67
N VAL A 92 11.02 15.63 -4.10
CA VAL A 92 9.84 15.41 -3.23
C VAL A 92 9.25 14.02 -3.41
N PHE A 93 8.49 13.59 -2.40
CA PHE A 93 7.59 12.46 -2.50
C PHE A 93 6.31 12.73 -1.71
N GLY A 94 5.25 12.00 -2.03
CA GLY A 94 3.96 12.18 -1.37
C GLY A 94 2.81 11.63 -2.19
N TRP A 95 1.70 12.35 -2.17
CA TRP A 95 0.47 11.93 -2.81
C TRP A 95 -0.04 12.98 -3.80
N CYS A 96 -0.61 12.50 -4.89
CA CYS A 96 -1.35 13.31 -5.84
C CYS A 96 -2.46 12.49 -6.49
N ALA A 97 -3.35 13.13 -7.20
CA ALA A 97 -4.22 12.44 -8.14
C ALA A 97 -3.53 12.40 -9.50
N GLY A 98 -3.46 11.20 -10.13
CA GLY A 98 -2.90 11.08 -11.47
C GLY A 98 -1.40 10.85 -11.53
N ALA A 99 -0.85 10.08 -10.59
CA ALA A 99 0.58 9.78 -10.51
C ALA A 99 1.12 8.96 -11.71
N PHE A 100 0.26 8.30 -12.50
CA PHE A 100 0.70 7.51 -13.66
C PHE A 100 0.80 8.40 -14.92
N ALA A 101 1.58 9.47 -14.81
CA ALA A 101 1.86 10.45 -15.86
C ALA A 101 3.25 11.08 -15.64
N GLU A 102 3.78 11.74 -16.69
CA GLU A 102 5.06 12.46 -16.61
C GLU A 102 5.02 13.67 -15.66
N TYR A 103 3.85 14.25 -15.43
CA TYR A 103 3.63 15.35 -14.50
C TYR A 103 2.35 15.15 -13.70
N ALA A 104 2.39 15.55 -12.45
CA ALA A 104 1.24 15.54 -11.55
C ALA A 104 1.25 16.78 -10.66
N SER A 105 0.08 17.25 -10.24
CA SER A 105 -0.04 18.38 -9.30
C SER A 105 -0.87 18.01 -8.09
N ALA A 106 -0.54 18.64 -6.97
CA ALA A 106 -1.33 18.59 -5.74
C ALA A 106 -0.98 19.79 -4.84
N PRO A 107 -1.83 20.09 -3.82
CA PRO A 107 -1.51 21.05 -2.78
C PRO A 107 -0.15 20.77 -2.12
N GLU A 108 0.56 21.82 -1.71
CA GLU A 108 1.92 21.71 -1.17
C GLU A 108 2.04 20.81 0.07
N ASP A 109 0.96 20.65 0.84
CA ASP A 109 0.92 19.80 2.04
C ASP A 109 0.87 18.30 1.74
N GLN A 110 0.62 17.93 0.50
CA GLN A 110 0.65 16.54 0.03
C GLN A 110 2.08 16.03 -0.23
N PHE A 111 3.07 16.91 -0.20
CA PHE A 111 4.47 16.58 -0.48
C PHE A 111 5.38 16.90 0.70
N ILE A 112 6.45 16.12 0.82
CA ILE A 112 7.60 16.44 1.66
C ILE A 112 8.91 16.18 0.90
N ALA A 113 10.00 16.75 1.40
CA ALA A 113 11.33 16.52 0.83
C ALA A 113 11.72 15.04 0.90
N LYS A 114 12.14 14.48 -0.22
CA LYS A 114 12.61 13.09 -0.32
C LYS A 114 13.84 12.87 0.56
N PRO A 115 13.90 11.78 1.35
CA PRO A 115 15.14 11.40 2.04
C PRO A 115 16.29 11.22 1.03
N ALA A 116 17.44 11.80 1.30
CA ALA A 116 18.60 11.69 0.42
C ALA A 116 19.09 10.22 0.26
N SER A 117 18.80 9.36 1.23
CA SER A 117 19.15 7.94 1.22
C SER A 117 18.30 7.09 0.31
N LEU A 118 17.15 7.59 -0.16
CA LEU A 118 16.22 6.85 -1.03
C LEU A 118 16.37 7.26 -2.50
N THR A 119 16.26 6.28 -3.39
CA THR A 119 15.98 6.55 -4.81
C THR A 119 14.55 7.08 -4.98
N PHE A 120 14.19 7.58 -6.16
CA PHE A 120 12.82 8.00 -6.42
C PHE A 120 11.84 6.84 -6.34
N GLU A 121 12.21 5.66 -6.83
CA GLU A 121 11.39 4.45 -6.76
C GLU A 121 11.14 4.03 -5.30
N GLN A 122 12.18 4.08 -4.48
CA GLN A 122 12.05 3.77 -3.05
C GLN A 122 11.17 4.80 -2.34
N ALA A 123 11.31 6.08 -2.66
CA ALA A 123 10.50 7.14 -2.07
C ALA A 123 9.02 7.03 -2.48
N ALA A 124 8.72 6.75 -3.76
CA ALA A 124 7.37 6.50 -4.22
C ALA A 124 6.73 5.30 -3.52
N ALA A 125 7.52 4.26 -3.20
CA ALA A 125 7.02 3.07 -2.52
C ALA A 125 6.56 3.31 -1.06
N VAL A 126 6.99 4.41 -0.44
CA VAL A 126 6.62 4.74 0.96
C VAL A 126 5.15 5.15 1.07
N GLY A 127 4.67 6.04 0.23
CA GLY A 127 3.34 6.67 0.21
C GLY A 127 2.22 5.96 0.99
N VAL A 128 1.22 5.47 0.28
CA VAL A 128 0.01 4.83 0.86
C VAL A 128 0.34 3.58 1.70
N SER A 129 1.29 2.77 1.26
CA SER A 129 1.57 1.49 1.93
C SER A 129 2.16 1.67 3.33
N ALA A 130 3.18 2.54 3.47
CA ALA A 130 3.81 2.77 4.77
C ALA A 130 2.92 3.60 5.69
N THR A 131 2.21 4.62 5.17
CA THR A 131 1.24 5.41 5.96
C THR A 131 0.12 4.52 6.49
N THR A 132 -0.39 3.61 5.66
CA THR A 132 -1.37 2.61 6.11
C THR A 132 -0.81 1.77 7.26
N ALA A 133 0.39 1.22 7.12
CA ALA A 133 1.02 0.41 8.16
C ALA A 133 1.23 1.21 9.45
N LEU A 134 1.71 2.45 9.35
CA LEU A 134 1.92 3.35 10.49
C LEU A 134 0.63 3.61 11.25
N GLN A 135 -0.43 4.06 10.57
CA GLN A 135 -1.72 4.36 11.19
C GLN A 135 -2.36 3.11 11.83
N LEU A 136 -2.27 1.95 11.17
CA LEU A 136 -2.81 0.71 11.71
C LEU A 136 -2.09 0.27 12.98
N LEU A 137 -0.78 0.44 13.09
CA LEU A 137 -0.01 0.03 14.26
C LEU A 137 -0.02 1.10 15.36
N ARG A 138 0.17 2.40 15.00
CA ARG A 138 0.23 3.50 15.96
C ARG A 138 -1.14 3.88 16.49
N ASP A 139 -2.09 4.17 15.60
CA ASP A 139 -3.35 4.82 15.97
C ASP A 139 -4.45 3.79 16.31
N ASN A 140 -4.58 2.75 15.50
CA ASN A 140 -5.57 1.71 15.70
C ASN A 140 -5.10 0.63 16.69
N GLY A 141 -3.87 0.15 16.51
CA GLY A 141 -3.28 -0.91 17.32
C GLY A 141 -2.66 -0.44 18.63
N LYS A 142 -2.23 0.82 18.68
CA LYS A 142 -1.53 1.42 19.82
C LYS A 142 -0.41 0.53 20.33
N VAL A 143 0.39 0.01 19.39
CA VAL A 143 1.47 -0.95 19.65
C VAL A 143 2.43 -0.38 20.69
N GLN A 144 2.76 -1.20 21.70
CA GLN A 144 3.68 -0.87 22.78
C GLN A 144 4.91 -1.77 22.73
N PRO A 145 6.07 -1.31 23.22
CA PRO A 145 7.26 -2.15 23.35
C PRO A 145 6.98 -3.45 24.11
N GLY A 146 7.55 -4.56 23.63
CA GLY A 146 7.40 -5.89 24.22
C GLY A 146 6.10 -6.62 23.87
N GLN A 147 5.16 -5.99 23.17
CA GLN A 147 3.97 -6.68 22.71
C GLN A 147 4.27 -7.67 21.58
N LYS A 148 3.52 -8.77 21.54
CA LYS A 148 3.58 -9.78 20.48
C LYS A 148 2.59 -9.42 19.37
N VAL A 149 3.13 -9.05 18.21
CA VAL A 149 2.37 -8.60 17.04
C VAL A 149 2.47 -9.63 15.92
N LEU A 150 1.32 -10.12 15.45
CA LEU A 150 1.27 -10.95 14.24
C LEU A 150 0.81 -10.11 13.05
N ILE A 151 1.55 -10.25 11.93
CA ILE A 151 1.24 -9.57 10.66
C ILE A 151 0.94 -10.65 9.61
N ASN A 152 -0.34 -10.84 9.31
CA ASN A 152 -0.77 -11.73 8.23
C ASN A 152 -0.62 -11.00 6.89
N GLY A 153 0.06 -11.63 5.92
CA GLY A 153 0.47 -11.02 4.66
C GLY A 153 1.71 -10.13 4.80
N ALA A 154 2.66 -10.55 5.62
CA ALA A 154 3.90 -9.83 5.96
C ALA A 154 4.79 -9.50 4.75
N SER A 155 4.66 -10.23 3.63
CA SER A 155 5.45 -10.01 2.42
C SER A 155 4.83 -9.05 1.40
N GLY A 156 3.61 -8.54 1.62
CA GLY A 156 2.96 -7.59 0.72
C GLY A 156 3.38 -6.14 0.96
N GLY A 157 2.89 -5.20 0.14
CA GLY A 157 3.25 -3.77 0.23
C GLY A 157 3.09 -3.21 1.64
N VAL A 158 1.88 -3.25 2.22
CA VAL A 158 1.62 -2.81 3.60
C VAL A 158 2.35 -3.70 4.61
N GLY A 159 2.42 -5.02 4.36
CA GLY A 159 2.99 -5.99 5.30
C GLY A 159 4.47 -5.78 5.56
N THR A 160 5.26 -5.48 4.54
CA THR A 160 6.71 -5.25 4.67
C THR A 160 7.01 -4.01 5.51
N PHE A 161 6.23 -2.93 5.38
CA PHE A 161 6.34 -1.76 6.25
C PHE A 161 5.83 -2.06 7.66
N ALA A 162 4.73 -2.82 7.79
CA ALA A 162 4.18 -3.15 9.10
C ALA A 162 5.14 -3.96 9.96
N VAL A 163 5.89 -4.91 9.37
CA VAL A 163 6.95 -5.64 10.08
C VAL A 163 8.00 -4.68 10.64
N GLN A 164 8.54 -3.82 9.79
CA GLN A 164 9.62 -2.90 10.16
C GLN A 164 9.15 -1.82 11.17
N ILE A 165 7.96 -1.26 10.98
CA ILE A 165 7.39 -0.25 11.89
C ILE A 165 7.08 -0.87 13.26
N ALA A 166 6.50 -2.07 13.31
CA ALA A 166 6.25 -2.77 14.57
C ALA A 166 7.56 -3.05 15.32
N LYS A 167 8.63 -3.44 14.60
CA LYS A 167 9.97 -3.57 15.16
C LYS A 167 10.53 -2.24 15.68
N ALA A 168 10.36 -1.16 14.93
CA ALA A 168 10.77 0.18 15.37
C ALA A 168 10.06 0.63 16.64
N PHE A 169 8.81 0.18 16.85
CA PHE A 169 8.05 0.40 18.09
C PHE A 169 8.39 -0.59 19.22
N GLY A 170 9.38 -1.46 19.03
CA GLY A 170 9.86 -2.38 20.07
C GLY A 170 9.02 -3.63 20.25
N ALA A 171 8.17 -3.99 19.29
CA ALA A 171 7.36 -5.21 19.35
C ALA A 171 8.18 -6.48 19.03
N GLU A 172 7.73 -7.62 19.52
CA GLU A 172 8.10 -8.97 19.04
C GLU A 172 7.18 -9.31 17.86
N VAL A 173 7.74 -9.44 16.67
CA VAL A 173 6.97 -9.53 15.42
C VAL A 173 6.98 -10.94 14.86
N THR A 174 5.78 -11.50 14.62
CA THR A 174 5.57 -12.71 13.84
C THR A 174 4.98 -12.36 12.48
N GLY A 175 5.71 -12.64 11.39
CA GLY A 175 5.22 -12.47 10.04
C GLY A 175 4.63 -13.76 9.47
N VAL A 176 3.44 -13.68 8.85
CA VAL A 176 2.83 -14.82 8.13
C VAL A 176 2.99 -14.61 6.64
N THR A 177 3.59 -15.57 5.96
CA THR A 177 3.88 -15.50 4.51
C THR A 177 3.97 -16.90 3.89
N SER A 178 4.22 -16.98 2.57
CA SER A 178 4.50 -18.26 1.89
C SER A 178 5.98 -18.64 1.98
N SER A 179 6.29 -19.92 1.76
CA SER A 179 7.66 -20.48 1.81
C SER A 179 8.69 -19.62 1.09
N ARG A 180 8.37 -19.14 -0.12
CA ARG A 180 9.28 -18.35 -0.97
C ARG A 180 9.67 -16.98 -0.41
N ASN A 181 8.93 -16.46 0.60
CA ASN A 181 9.12 -15.13 1.16
C ASN A 181 9.63 -15.14 2.60
N VAL A 182 9.86 -16.33 3.19
CA VAL A 182 10.26 -16.50 4.60
C VAL A 182 11.55 -15.73 4.88
N ASP A 183 12.58 -15.90 4.04
CA ASP A 183 13.88 -15.26 4.25
C ASP A 183 13.80 -13.74 4.12
N MET A 184 13.01 -13.23 3.18
CA MET A 184 12.80 -11.80 3.03
C MET A 184 12.10 -11.21 4.26
N VAL A 185 11.06 -11.88 4.78
CA VAL A 185 10.32 -11.40 5.96
C VAL A 185 11.20 -11.44 7.22
N ARG A 186 12.11 -12.40 7.35
CA ARG A 186 13.14 -12.38 8.41
C ARG A 186 14.12 -11.24 8.23
N ALA A 187 14.61 -11.03 7.00
CA ALA A 187 15.60 -10.00 6.70
C ALA A 187 15.10 -8.58 6.99
N ILE A 188 13.78 -8.32 6.86
CA ILE A 188 13.18 -7.03 7.21
C ILE A 188 12.83 -6.90 8.71
N GLY A 189 13.22 -7.88 9.55
CA GLY A 189 13.20 -7.76 11.00
C GLY A 189 12.13 -8.57 11.73
N ALA A 190 11.39 -9.48 11.09
CA ALA A 190 10.48 -10.37 11.82
C ALA A 190 11.26 -11.33 12.73
N ASP A 191 10.90 -11.40 14.01
CA ASP A 191 11.51 -12.33 14.98
C ASP A 191 11.12 -13.77 14.69
N HIS A 192 9.86 -13.96 14.25
CA HIS A 192 9.31 -15.25 13.88
C HIS A 192 8.62 -15.17 12.53
N VAL A 193 8.66 -16.25 11.76
CA VAL A 193 7.97 -16.35 10.49
C VAL A 193 7.19 -17.65 10.41
N ILE A 194 5.90 -17.54 10.16
CA ILE A 194 4.98 -18.65 9.91
C ILE A 194 4.79 -18.78 8.41
N ASP A 195 5.13 -19.96 7.89
CA ASP A 195 4.83 -20.36 6.52
C ASP A 195 3.41 -20.92 6.46
N TYR A 196 2.44 -20.14 5.94
CA TYR A 196 1.03 -20.55 5.89
C TYR A 196 0.77 -21.78 5.01
N THR A 197 1.75 -22.19 4.18
CA THR A 197 1.62 -23.41 3.37
C THR A 197 1.87 -24.68 4.17
N ARG A 198 2.40 -24.54 5.38
CA ARG A 198 2.78 -25.64 6.28
C ARG A 198 2.11 -25.56 7.64
N GLU A 199 1.84 -24.35 8.12
CA GLU A 199 1.34 -24.09 9.47
C GLU A 199 0.22 -23.05 9.46
N ASP A 200 -0.84 -23.32 10.23
CA ASP A 200 -1.95 -22.38 10.41
C ASP A 200 -1.76 -21.59 11.70
N PHE A 201 -1.55 -20.29 11.60
CA PHE A 201 -1.33 -19.39 12.75
C PHE A 201 -2.54 -19.31 13.70
N THR A 202 -3.72 -19.75 13.27
CA THR A 202 -4.93 -19.74 14.10
C THR A 202 -5.06 -20.96 14.98
N THR A 203 -4.18 -21.96 14.83
CA THR A 203 -4.12 -23.15 15.67
C THR A 203 -3.14 -22.95 16.83
N GLY A 204 -3.39 -23.59 17.96
CA GLY A 204 -2.55 -23.51 19.15
C GLY A 204 -3.02 -22.50 20.18
N GLU A 205 -2.10 -22.03 21.03
CA GLU A 205 -2.41 -21.17 22.18
C GLU A 205 -2.63 -19.70 21.77
N ARG A 206 -3.40 -18.98 22.57
CA ARG A 206 -3.60 -17.53 22.47
C ARG A 206 -2.32 -16.80 22.86
N ARG A 207 -1.65 -16.15 21.91
CA ARG A 207 -0.31 -15.62 22.15
C ARG A 207 -0.08 -14.17 21.68
N TYR A 208 -0.94 -13.59 20.85
CA TYR A 208 -0.71 -12.26 20.28
C TYR A 208 -1.50 -11.17 21.01
N ASP A 209 -0.84 -10.04 21.24
CA ASP A 209 -1.46 -8.81 21.75
C ASP A 209 -2.19 -8.09 20.62
N LEU A 210 -1.64 -8.18 19.39
CA LEU A 210 -2.21 -7.58 18.20
C LEU A 210 -2.06 -8.51 17.00
N ILE A 211 -3.10 -8.60 16.19
CA ILE A 211 -3.05 -9.22 14.86
C ILE A 211 -3.45 -8.16 13.84
N LEU A 212 -2.54 -7.87 12.91
CA LEU A 212 -2.81 -7.10 11.69
C LEU A 212 -3.05 -8.08 10.54
N ASP A 213 -4.30 -8.16 10.09
CA ASP A 213 -4.70 -9.06 9.01
C ASP A 213 -4.87 -8.31 7.70
N ASN A 214 -3.85 -8.37 6.82
CA ASN A 214 -3.88 -7.77 5.49
C ASN A 214 -4.48 -8.70 4.41
N VAL A 215 -4.81 -9.96 4.76
CA VAL A 215 -5.24 -10.98 3.78
C VAL A 215 -6.71 -11.32 3.94
N GLY A 216 -7.16 -11.58 5.17
CA GLY A 216 -8.55 -11.97 5.45
C GLY A 216 -8.91 -13.39 4.99
N ASN A 217 -7.94 -14.31 4.94
CA ASN A 217 -8.12 -15.70 4.53
C ASN A 217 -8.78 -16.60 5.58
N HIS A 218 -8.89 -16.14 6.82
CA HIS A 218 -9.62 -16.80 7.90
C HIS A 218 -10.84 -16.00 8.34
N SER A 219 -11.83 -16.68 8.94
CA SER A 219 -12.92 -15.97 9.61
C SER A 219 -12.39 -15.19 10.81
N MET A 220 -13.02 -14.05 11.13
CA MET A 220 -12.64 -13.27 12.32
C MET A 220 -12.69 -14.08 13.61
N ALA A 221 -13.68 -14.97 13.74
CA ALA A 221 -13.80 -15.86 14.91
C ALA A 221 -12.55 -16.76 15.04
N ARG A 222 -12.09 -17.31 13.91
CA ARG A 222 -10.91 -18.18 13.88
C ARG A 222 -9.62 -17.39 14.17
N THR A 223 -9.44 -16.24 13.54
CA THR A 223 -8.27 -15.37 13.79
C THR A 223 -8.18 -14.94 15.26
N ARG A 224 -9.33 -14.68 15.91
CA ARG A 224 -9.39 -14.32 17.33
C ARG A 224 -8.94 -15.44 18.28
N LEU A 225 -8.91 -16.70 17.86
CA LEU A 225 -8.39 -17.79 18.68
C LEU A 225 -6.89 -17.63 18.96
N ALA A 226 -6.14 -16.98 18.09
CA ALA A 226 -4.72 -16.72 18.30
C ALA A 226 -4.45 -15.45 19.15
N LEU A 227 -5.47 -14.60 19.41
CA LEU A 227 -5.34 -13.42 20.25
C LEU A 227 -5.43 -13.75 21.74
N LYS A 228 -4.68 -12.99 22.54
CA LYS A 228 -4.90 -12.92 24.00
C LYS A 228 -6.31 -12.41 24.32
N PRO A 229 -6.84 -12.61 25.52
CA PRO A 229 -8.19 -12.14 25.89
C PRO A 229 -8.43 -10.64 25.71
N SER A 230 -7.38 -9.82 25.88
CA SER A 230 -7.41 -8.36 25.68
C SER A 230 -6.80 -7.91 24.34
N GLY A 231 -6.49 -8.87 23.45
CA GLY A 231 -5.80 -8.58 22.21
C GLY A 231 -6.66 -7.83 21.19
N THR A 232 -6.02 -7.14 20.27
CA THR A 232 -6.65 -6.33 19.23
C THR A 232 -6.52 -7.00 17.86
N LEU A 233 -7.62 -7.12 17.11
CA LEU A 233 -7.62 -7.54 15.72
C LEU A 233 -7.87 -6.32 14.82
N ILE A 234 -6.94 -6.08 13.90
CA ILE A 234 -7.08 -5.06 12.86
C ILE A 234 -7.21 -5.77 11.52
N SER A 235 -8.37 -5.61 10.86
CA SER A 235 -8.59 -6.15 9.52
C SER A 235 -8.36 -5.05 8.49
N ASN A 236 -7.29 -5.17 7.71
CA ASN A 236 -6.94 -4.25 6.63
C ASN A 236 -7.26 -4.84 5.23
N GLY A 237 -7.33 -6.16 5.12
CA GLY A 237 -7.74 -6.85 3.91
C GLY A 237 -9.24 -6.99 3.81
N GLY A 238 -9.84 -6.52 2.71
CA GLY A 238 -11.17 -6.97 2.32
C GLY A 238 -11.03 -8.40 1.82
N GLY A 239 -11.40 -9.38 2.66
CA GLY A 239 -11.32 -10.79 2.29
C GLY A 239 -11.94 -11.03 0.93
N HIS A 240 -11.19 -11.63 0.03
CA HIS A 240 -11.63 -12.03 -1.31
C HIS A 240 -12.79 -13.03 -1.28
N ALA A 241 -13.09 -13.59 -0.10
CA ALA A 241 -14.07 -14.65 0.04
C ALA A 241 -15.54 -14.21 0.08
N ASP A 242 -15.84 -12.97 0.53
CA ASP A 242 -17.25 -12.60 0.73
C ASP A 242 -17.48 -11.10 0.52
N GLY A 243 -17.50 -10.62 -0.70
CA GLY A 243 -17.77 -9.22 -1.10
C GLY A 243 -19.08 -8.60 -0.57
N LYS A 244 -19.42 -8.81 0.70
CA LYS A 244 -20.68 -8.39 1.29
C LYS A 244 -20.46 -7.37 2.39
N LEU A 245 -21.03 -6.17 2.16
CA LEU A 245 -21.29 -5.12 3.15
C LEU A 245 -21.81 -5.68 4.49
N GLY A 246 -22.55 -6.80 4.45
CA GLY A 246 -23.03 -7.54 5.62
C GLY A 246 -21.93 -8.08 6.54
N ARG A 247 -20.70 -8.33 6.05
CA ARG A 247 -19.58 -8.78 6.88
C ARG A 247 -19.09 -7.63 7.76
N THR A 248 -18.96 -6.42 7.21
CA THR A 248 -18.52 -5.24 7.97
C THR A 248 -19.51 -4.89 9.08
N ILE A 249 -20.82 -4.93 8.78
CA ILE A 249 -21.89 -4.66 9.77
C ILE A 249 -21.93 -5.76 10.85
N ARG A 250 -21.86 -7.04 10.47
CA ARG A 250 -21.78 -8.16 11.43
C ARG A 250 -20.54 -8.09 12.31
N THR A 251 -19.43 -7.64 11.74
CA THR A 251 -18.16 -7.42 12.47
C THR A 251 -18.30 -6.34 13.52
N MET A 252 -18.93 -5.22 13.16
CA MET A 252 -19.17 -4.10 14.07
C MET A 252 -20.12 -4.48 15.22
N LEU A 253 -21.18 -5.22 14.92
CA LEU A 253 -22.12 -5.73 15.95
C LEU A 253 -21.50 -6.81 16.82
N ALA A 254 -20.70 -7.74 16.26
CA ALA A 254 -20.03 -8.78 17.03
C ALA A 254 -18.94 -8.24 17.95
N SER A 255 -18.30 -7.10 17.61
CA SER A 255 -17.27 -6.48 18.46
C SER A 255 -17.83 -5.87 19.75
N MET A 256 -19.12 -5.56 19.80
CA MET A 256 -19.77 -5.01 21.01
C MET A 256 -19.90 -6.02 22.16
N PHE A 257 -19.81 -7.33 21.86
CA PHE A 257 -20.00 -8.41 22.85
C PHE A 257 -18.71 -9.18 23.19
N VAL A 258 -17.55 -8.77 22.68
CA VAL A 258 -16.30 -9.48 22.89
C VAL A 258 -15.25 -8.53 23.47
N ARG A 259 -14.51 -8.98 24.49
CA ARG A 259 -13.40 -8.20 25.11
C ARG A 259 -12.27 -7.84 24.12
N GLN A 260 -12.16 -8.58 23.02
CA GLN A 260 -11.18 -8.33 21.96
C GLN A 260 -11.67 -7.20 21.07
N GLN A 261 -10.88 -6.15 20.96
CA GLN A 261 -11.22 -4.97 20.16
C GLN A 261 -11.05 -5.26 18.67
N ALA A 262 -12.04 -4.86 17.85
CA ALA A 262 -11.89 -4.70 16.43
C ALA A 262 -11.74 -3.19 16.16
N ALA A 263 -10.57 -2.75 15.76
CA ALA A 263 -10.34 -1.35 15.48
C ALA A 263 -10.87 -0.99 14.07
N PRO A 264 -11.70 0.05 13.94
CA PRO A 264 -12.10 0.55 12.63
C PRO A 264 -10.87 1.14 11.92
N THR A 265 -10.70 0.79 10.66
CA THR A 265 -9.60 1.30 9.84
C THR A 265 -10.05 2.54 9.08
N VAL A 266 -9.87 3.71 9.65
CA VAL A 266 -9.98 4.98 8.93
C VAL A 266 -8.57 5.40 8.55
N LYS A 267 -8.31 5.57 7.27
CA LYS A 267 -7.01 5.98 6.73
C LYS A 267 -7.16 7.39 6.19
N THR A 268 -6.30 8.27 6.60
CA THR A 268 -6.23 9.64 6.11
C THR A 268 -4.84 9.92 5.58
N GLN A 269 -4.76 10.57 4.44
CA GLN A 269 -3.50 11.14 3.96
C GLN A 269 -3.24 12.42 4.76
N ASN A 270 -2.15 12.46 5.49
CA ASN A 270 -1.71 13.66 6.20
C ASN A 270 -0.19 13.77 6.16
N ARG A 271 0.28 14.99 6.08
CA ARG A 271 1.70 15.31 5.94
C ARG A 271 2.54 14.82 7.13
N ASP A 272 1.99 14.87 8.35
CA ASP A 272 2.74 14.52 9.56
C ASP A 272 3.12 13.04 9.58
N ASP A 273 2.29 12.17 9.02
CA ASP A 273 2.62 10.75 8.87
C ASP A 273 3.79 10.55 7.90
N LEU A 274 3.86 11.32 6.80
CA LEU A 274 5.03 11.27 5.90
C LEU A 274 6.30 11.74 6.62
N VAL A 275 6.20 12.77 7.46
CA VAL A 275 7.35 13.26 8.25
C VAL A 275 7.85 12.16 9.19
N VAL A 276 6.97 11.51 9.94
CA VAL A 276 7.33 10.36 10.80
C VAL A 276 7.98 9.23 10.00
N LEU A 277 7.41 8.90 8.85
CA LEU A 277 7.98 7.86 7.98
C LEU A 277 9.36 8.24 7.44
N LYS A 278 9.55 9.50 7.06
CA LYS A 278 10.84 10.03 6.66
C LYS A 278 11.88 9.88 7.78
N GLU A 279 11.54 10.25 8.99
CA GLU A 279 12.42 10.10 10.17
C GLU A 279 12.79 8.63 10.41
N LEU A 280 11.85 7.69 10.27
CA LEU A 280 12.10 6.27 10.40
C LEU A 280 13.03 5.74 9.28
N VAL A 281 12.90 6.26 8.05
CA VAL A 281 13.80 5.95 6.93
C VAL A 281 15.21 6.47 7.22
N GLU A 282 15.33 7.75 7.59
CA GLU A 282 16.61 8.40 7.86
C GLU A 282 17.34 7.77 9.06
N ALA A 283 16.58 7.26 10.04
CA ALA A 283 17.11 6.46 11.15
C ALA A 283 17.45 5.01 10.77
N GLY A 284 17.28 4.60 9.50
CA GLY A 284 17.52 3.22 9.06
C GLY A 284 16.58 2.17 9.66
N LYS A 285 15.44 2.60 10.22
CA LYS A 285 14.44 1.71 10.85
C LYS A 285 13.51 1.06 9.84
N ILE A 286 13.29 1.71 8.71
CA ILE A 286 12.48 1.18 7.60
C ILE A 286 13.20 1.37 6.27
N THR A 287 13.10 0.36 5.42
CA THR A 287 13.60 0.36 4.04
C THR A 287 12.51 -0.18 3.13
N PRO A 288 12.12 0.55 2.08
CA PRO A 288 11.13 0.06 1.14
C PRO A 288 11.58 -1.22 0.43
N VAL A 289 10.70 -2.21 0.38
CA VAL A 289 10.90 -3.45 -0.38
C VAL A 289 10.15 -3.34 -1.70
N ILE A 290 10.87 -3.41 -2.81
CA ILE A 290 10.32 -3.32 -4.17
C ILE A 290 10.35 -4.70 -4.82
N ASP A 291 9.19 -5.19 -5.27
CA ASP A 291 9.05 -6.47 -6.00
C ASP A 291 9.47 -6.32 -7.47
N GLY A 292 9.18 -5.18 -8.07
CA GLY A 292 9.53 -4.90 -9.45
C GLY A 292 9.21 -3.48 -9.87
N SER A 293 9.91 -3.03 -10.93
CA SER A 293 9.69 -1.75 -11.57
C SER A 293 9.22 -1.97 -13.01
N TYR A 294 8.25 -1.17 -13.45
CA TYR A 294 7.64 -1.23 -14.76
C TYR A 294 7.71 0.16 -15.40
N PRO A 295 8.01 0.27 -16.71
CA PRO A 295 7.91 1.55 -17.38
C PRO A 295 6.46 2.03 -17.45
N LEU A 296 6.24 3.35 -17.56
CA LEU A 296 4.91 3.97 -17.54
C LEU A 296 3.91 3.29 -18.50
N HIS A 297 4.32 2.94 -19.71
CA HIS A 297 3.44 2.29 -20.70
C HIS A 297 3.06 0.85 -20.33
N GLU A 298 3.74 0.24 -19.35
CA GLU A 298 3.44 -1.09 -18.81
C GLU A 298 2.66 -1.06 -17.48
N THR A 299 2.12 0.08 -17.07
CA THR A 299 1.31 0.23 -15.84
C THR A 299 0.22 -0.83 -15.74
N ARG A 300 -0.35 -1.27 -16.86
CA ARG A 300 -1.31 -2.38 -16.89
C ARG A 300 -0.74 -3.64 -16.25
N LYS A 301 0.46 -4.06 -16.64
CA LYS A 301 1.14 -5.25 -16.08
C LYS A 301 1.41 -5.09 -14.57
N ALA A 302 1.81 -3.88 -14.17
CA ALA A 302 2.03 -3.55 -12.77
C ALA A 302 0.76 -3.71 -11.93
N ILE A 303 -0.38 -3.22 -12.40
CA ILE A 303 -1.68 -3.39 -11.74
C ILE A 303 -2.10 -4.86 -11.70
N GLU A 304 -1.93 -5.60 -12.79
CA GLU A 304 -2.19 -7.05 -12.85
C GLU A 304 -1.33 -7.81 -11.83
N ARG A 305 -0.06 -7.40 -11.67
CA ARG A 305 0.85 -7.98 -10.67
C ARG A 305 0.36 -7.75 -9.25
N VAL A 306 -0.09 -6.53 -8.91
CA VAL A 306 -0.66 -6.22 -7.58
C VAL A 306 -1.96 -6.99 -7.38
N ALA A 307 -2.86 -7.00 -8.37
CA ALA A 307 -4.15 -7.69 -8.31
C ALA A 307 -4.00 -9.22 -8.11
N SER A 308 -2.90 -9.81 -8.60
CA SER A 308 -2.61 -11.25 -8.39
C SER A 308 -2.42 -11.62 -6.91
N GLY A 309 -2.21 -10.66 -6.00
CA GLY A 309 -1.91 -10.89 -4.59
C GLY A 309 -0.56 -11.57 -4.33
N ARG A 310 0.33 -11.63 -5.35
CA ARG A 310 1.62 -12.33 -5.28
C ARG A 310 2.82 -11.39 -5.23
N ALA A 311 2.60 -10.08 -5.11
CA ALA A 311 3.67 -9.09 -5.00
C ALA A 311 4.46 -9.28 -3.69
N ARG A 312 5.78 -9.06 -3.76
CA ARG A 312 6.75 -9.15 -2.65
C ARG A 312 7.21 -7.75 -2.29
N GLY A 313 6.40 -6.99 -1.56
CA GLY A 313 6.60 -5.57 -1.32
C GLY A 313 5.77 -4.71 -2.28
N THR A 314 6.30 -3.57 -2.66
CA THR A 314 5.64 -2.57 -3.49
C THR A 314 6.03 -2.74 -4.96
N ILE A 315 5.09 -2.51 -5.86
CA ILE A 315 5.32 -2.40 -7.31
C ILE A 315 5.49 -0.92 -7.64
N VAL A 316 6.46 -0.62 -8.50
CA VAL A 316 6.81 0.75 -8.88
C VAL A 316 6.66 0.94 -10.40
N ILE A 317 6.24 2.13 -10.79
CA ILE A 317 6.28 2.63 -12.16
C ILE A 317 7.46 3.59 -12.28
N ASP A 318 8.43 3.25 -13.13
CA ASP A 318 9.48 4.15 -13.60
C ASP A 318 8.91 5.00 -14.75
N VAL A 319 8.76 6.30 -14.50
CA VAL A 319 8.14 7.22 -15.45
C VAL A 319 9.14 7.78 -16.44
N ILE A 320 10.39 8.02 -16.00
CA ILE A 320 11.43 8.63 -16.85
C ILE A 320 12.31 7.64 -17.60
N GLY A 321 12.12 6.31 -17.35
CA GLY A 321 12.79 5.27 -18.11
C GLY A 321 14.30 5.20 -17.87
N GLN A 322 14.77 5.36 -16.63
CA GLN A 322 16.18 5.10 -16.31
C GLN A 322 16.48 3.61 -16.44
N PRO A 323 17.62 3.21 -17.03
CA PRO A 323 17.99 1.81 -17.10
C PRO A 323 18.27 1.29 -15.68
N HIS A 324 17.33 0.50 -15.12
CA HIS A 324 17.55 -0.21 -13.87
C HIS A 324 18.54 -1.34 -14.09
N PRO A 325 19.51 -1.57 -13.19
CA PRO A 325 20.23 -2.82 -13.17
C PRO A 325 19.21 -3.94 -12.93
N ALA A 326 19.10 -4.86 -13.88
CA ALA A 326 18.18 -5.98 -13.83
C ALA A 326 18.29 -6.70 -12.48
N VAL A 327 17.21 -6.69 -11.69
CA VAL A 327 17.07 -7.65 -10.59
C VAL A 327 17.02 -9.02 -11.25
N ALA A 328 18.04 -9.84 -10.98
CA ALA A 328 18.22 -11.15 -11.57
C ALA A 328 16.89 -11.94 -11.39
N ALA A 329 16.26 -12.26 -12.51
CA ALA A 329 15.09 -13.09 -12.58
C ALA A 329 15.47 -14.51 -12.15
N GLY A 330 15.30 -14.81 -10.87
CA GLY A 330 15.38 -16.17 -10.35
C GLY A 330 14.16 -16.95 -10.78
N GLY A 331 14.35 -17.90 -11.69
CA GLY A 331 13.51 -19.07 -11.86
C GLY A 331 12.15 -18.85 -12.52
N THR A 332 12.06 -19.13 -13.80
CA THR A 332 10.83 -19.45 -14.50
C THR A 332 10.27 -20.79 -14.01
N ALA A 333 9.30 -20.76 -13.12
CA ALA A 333 8.38 -21.86 -12.94
C ALA A 333 7.03 -21.42 -13.55
N SER A 334 6.66 -22.09 -14.65
CA SER A 334 5.36 -22.01 -15.27
C SER A 334 4.32 -22.59 -14.32
N GLU A 335 3.59 -21.73 -13.61
CA GLU A 335 2.38 -22.11 -12.90
C GLU A 335 1.18 -21.42 -13.54
N ALA A 336 0.18 -22.23 -13.91
CA ALA A 336 -1.06 -21.79 -14.51
C ALA A 336 -1.78 -20.73 -13.65
N PRO A 337 -2.47 -19.76 -14.27
CA PRO A 337 -3.19 -18.73 -13.53
C PRO A 337 -4.37 -19.34 -12.80
N ILE A 338 -4.41 -19.17 -11.48
CA ILE A 338 -5.63 -19.37 -10.69
C ILE A 338 -6.55 -18.20 -11.03
N ALA A 339 -7.59 -18.47 -11.81
CA ALA A 339 -8.63 -17.52 -12.13
C ALA A 339 -9.32 -17.07 -10.84
N LEU A 340 -9.21 -15.78 -10.51
CA LEU A 340 -10.06 -15.14 -9.51
C LEU A 340 -11.47 -15.06 -10.09
N PRO A 341 -12.52 -15.54 -9.39
CA PRO A 341 -13.88 -15.39 -9.88
C PRO A 341 -14.22 -13.88 -9.91
N ILE A 342 -14.60 -13.41 -11.10
CA ILE A 342 -15.19 -12.09 -11.30
C ILE A 342 -16.59 -12.17 -10.70
N PRO A 343 -16.97 -11.36 -9.69
CA PRO A 343 -18.36 -11.31 -9.27
C PRO A 343 -19.18 -10.58 -10.34
N VAL A 344 -20.18 -11.28 -10.85
CA VAL A 344 -21.25 -10.74 -11.70
C VAL A 344 -22.15 -9.82 -10.89
#